data_a6c503676daba34c4cde3fddf48940ca
#
_entry.id   a6c503676daba34c4cde3fddf48940ca
#
_cell.length_a   1.000
_cell.length_b   1.000
_cell.length_c   1.000
_cell.angle_alpha   90.00
_cell.angle_beta   90.00
_cell.angle_gamma   90.00
#
_symmetry.space_group_name_H-M   'P 1'
#
loop_
_entity.id
_entity.type
_entity.pdbx_description
1 polymer ?
#
loop_
_entity_poly.entity_id
_entity_poly.type
_entity_poly.pdbx_seq_one_letter_code
_entity_poly.pdbx_strand_id
1 'polypeptide(L)'
;AMKECAPSLVETRTDWELLNISTQEIIDLMEKAEDKIDDLKQYSARNGKNLQSLGKWLVPQTKHYSWLKAADIIGIGIDQIVSVPVDSSYRMDIDELEKIIRKLVNEGTPILGVVGVVGSTEEGAVDSIDKIVALRDKLFNEGIYYYIHVDAAYGGYARSIFLDEDNNFIPFNDLQKVHHE
;
A
#
# COMPACT_ATOMS: atom_id res chain seq x y z
N ALA A 1 26.13 -0.94 -5.32
CA ALA A 1 25.22 -0.74 -6.43
C ALA A 1 24.54 0.63 -6.38
N MET A 2 23.70 0.95 -5.34
CA MET A 2 23.07 2.28 -5.24
C MET A 2 24.07 3.44 -5.26
N LYS A 3 25.20 3.35 -4.54
CA LYS A 3 26.26 4.39 -4.56
C LYS A 3 26.85 4.64 -5.94
N GLU A 4 26.92 3.63 -6.77
CA GLU A 4 27.48 3.75 -8.12
C GLU A 4 26.50 4.35 -9.12
N CYS A 5 25.19 4.10 -8.92
CA CYS A 5 24.14 4.62 -9.80
C CYS A 5 23.66 6.02 -9.41
N ALA A 6 23.68 6.33 -8.11
CA ALA A 6 23.22 7.61 -7.56
C ALA A 6 24.04 8.00 -6.32
N PRO A 7 25.34 8.34 -6.46
CA PRO A 7 26.20 8.65 -5.32
C PRO A 7 25.63 9.77 -4.44
N SER A 8 25.15 10.85 -5.05
CA SER A 8 24.56 11.98 -4.32
C SER A 8 23.34 11.58 -3.49
N LEU A 9 22.52 10.66 -3.97
CA LEU A 9 21.35 10.18 -3.25
C LEU A 9 21.75 9.46 -1.94
N VAL A 10 22.78 8.59 -2.01
CA VAL A 10 23.22 7.79 -0.85
C VAL A 10 24.06 8.60 0.11
N GLU A 11 24.85 9.56 -0.39
CA GLU A 11 25.73 10.38 0.44
C GLU A 11 25.01 11.48 1.21
N THR A 12 23.87 11.93 0.69
CA THR A 12 23.11 13.05 1.27
C THR A 12 21.88 12.64 2.06
N ARG A 13 21.46 11.37 1.99
CA ARG A 13 20.28 10.85 2.69
C ARG A 13 20.66 9.89 3.82
N THR A 14 19.88 9.93 4.88
CA THR A 14 19.93 8.95 5.97
C THR A 14 19.39 7.60 5.51
N ASP A 15 19.68 6.53 6.26
CA ASP A 15 19.12 5.19 5.98
C ASP A 15 17.60 5.22 5.99
N TRP A 16 16.97 6.02 6.87
CA TRP A 16 15.52 6.19 6.91
C TRP A 16 14.96 6.81 5.62
N GLU A 17 15.58 7.88 5.13
CA GLU A 17 15.17 8.52 3.87
C GLU A 17 15.35 7.61 2.67
N LEU A 18 16.37 6.74 2.68
CA LEU A 18 16.59 5.74 1.64
C LEU A 18 15.57 4.61 1.68
N LEU A 19 15.06 4.26 2.87
CA LEU A 19 13.98 3.29 3.02
C LEU A 19 12.61 3.84 2.62
N ASN A 20 12.46 5.17 2.59
CA ASN A 20 11.20 5.86 2.26
C ASN A 20 11.24 6.59 0.91
N ILE A 21 12.07 6.17 -0.02
CA ILE A 21 12.04 6.73 -1.38
C ILE A 21 10.75 6.37 -2.11
N SER A 22 10.26 7.28 -2.93
CA SER A 22 9.02 7.09 -3.69
C SER A 22 9.15 6.01 -4.76
N THR A 23 8.03 5.45 -5.19
CA THR A 23 8.01 4.47 -6.29
C THR A 23 8.62 5.03 -7.58
N GLN A 24 8.37 6.31 -7.89
CA GLN A 24 8.95 6.94 -9.08
C GLN A 24 10.47 7.04 -8.97
N GLU A 25 11.01 7.44 -7.81
CA GLU A 25 12.46 7.47 -7.60
C GLU A 25 13.09 6.07 -7.72
N ILE A 26 12.38 5.02 -7.27
CA ILE A 26 12.84 3.64 -7.43
C ILE A 26 12.90 3.25 -8.91
N ILE A 27 11.88 3.59 -9.70
CA ILE A 27 11.86 3.32 -11.15
C ILE A 27 13.03 4.03 -11.84
N ASP A 28 13.21 5.33 -11.57
CA ASP A 28 14.30 6.11 -12.15
C ASP A 28 15.69 5.55 -11.77
N LEU A 29 15.84 5.02 -10.56
CA LEU A 29 17.06 4.36 -10.10
C LEU A 29 17.28 3.01 -10.80
N MET A 30 16.21 2.24 -11.01
CA MET A 30 16.29 0.95 -11.71
C MET A 30 16.70 1.15 -13.17
N GLU A 31 16.16 2.15 -13.87
CA GLU A 31 16.55 2.49 -15.23
C GLU A 31 18.05 2.86 -15.31
N LYS A 32 18.55 3.64 -14.33
CA LYS A 32 19.97 4.00 -14.24
C LYS A 32 20.89 2.83 -13.84
N ALA A 33 20.34 1.79 -13.23
CA ALA A 33 21.08 0.64 -12.70
C ALA A 33 20.93 -0.62 -13.56
N GLU A 34 20.47 -0.49 -14.80
CA GLU A 34 20.08 -1.60 -15.67
C GLU A 34 21.13 -2.73 -15.77
N ASP A 35 22.40 -2.38 -15.85
CA ASP A 35 23.55 -3.31 -15.90
C ASP A 35 23.96 -3.86 -14.52
N LYS A 36 23.38 -3.36 -13.41
CA LYS A 36 23.74 -3.70 -12.02
C LYS A 36 22.60 -4.33 -11.22
N ILE A 37 21.49 -4.66 -11.88
CA ILE A 37 20.30 -5.23 -11.23
C ILE A 37 20.63 -6.53 -10.49
N ASP A 38 21.53 -7.35 -11.03
CA ASP A 38 21.91 -8.61 -10.38
C ASP A 38 22.71 -8.39 -9.09
N ASP A 39 23.52 -7.35 -9.02
CA ASP A 39 24.20 -6.95 -7.80
C ASP A 39 23.21 -6.45 -6.73
N LEU A 40 22.14 -5.76 -7.15
CA LEU A 40 21.08 -5.32 -6.23
C LEU A 40 20.32 -6.48 -5.61
N LYS A 41 20.14 -7.60 -6.32
CA LYS A 41 19.42 -8.79 -5.83
C LYS A 41 20.05 -9.40 -4.57
N GLN A 42 21.34 -9.31 -4.37
CA GLN A 42 22.02 -9.82 -3.17
C GLN A 42 21.61 -9.06 -1.89
N TYR A 43 21.14 -7.81 -2.03
CA TYR A 43 20.68 -6.97 -0.92
C TYR A 43 19.15 -7.04 -0.72
N SER A 44 18.47 -7.82 -1.55
CA SER A 44 17.02 -7.98 -1.46
C SER A 44 16.61 -8.87 -0.28
N ALA A 45 15.34 -8.82 0.09
CA ALA A 45 14.74 -9.69 1.10
C ALA A 45 14.89 -11.19 0.79
N ARG A 46 15.10 -11.57 -0.49
CA ARG A 46 15.39 -12.95 -0.90
C ARG A 46 16.61 -13.57 -0.20
N ASN A 47 17.50 -12.74 0.31
CA ASN A 47 18.72 -13.21 0.97
C ASN A 47 18.49 -13.50 2.48
N GLY A 48 17.29 -13.85 2.89
CA GLY A 48 16.94 -14.31 4.23
C GLY A 48 17.36 -13.43 5.41
N LYS A 49 18.54 -12.84 5.32
CA LYS A 49 19.11 -11.97 6.35
C LYS A 49 18.37 -10.65 6.51
N ASN A 50 17.64 -10.22 5.47
CA ASN A 50 16.98 -8.91 5.40
C ASN A 50 15.47 -8.97 5.69
N LEU A 51 14.92 -10.16 5.91
CA LEU A 51 13.46 -10.33 6.09
C LEU A 51 12.91 -9.52 7.27
N GLN A 52 13.65 -9.49 8.38
CA GLN A 52 13.23 -8.76 9.58
C GLN A 52 13.18 -7.24 9.38
N SER A 53 13.97 -6.73 8.43
CA SER A 53 14.04 -5.31 8.08
C SER A 53 13.14 -4.91 6.91
N LEU A 54 12.33 -5.85 6.40
CA LEU A 54 11.52 -5.62 5.21
C LEU A 54 10.47 -4.53 5.40
N GLY A 55 9.96 -4.35 6.61
CA GLY A 55 8.89 -3.39 6.91
C GLY A 55 7.50 -4.03 6.98
N LYS A 56 6.47 -3.21 7.17
CA LYS A 56 5.11 -3.64 7.48
C LYS A 56 4.12 -3.29 6.38
N TRP A 57 3.16 -4.18 6.15
CA TRP A 57 1.92 -3.91 5.44
C TRP A 57 0.81 -3.61 6.44
N LEU A 58 0.10 -2.50 6.27
CA LEU A 58 -1.02 -2.12 7.10
C LEU A 58 -2.31 -2.46 6.37
N VAL A 59 -3.11 -3.34 6.94
CA VAL A 59 -4.30 -3.91 6.29
C VAL A 59 -5.48 -3.81 7.26
N PRO A 60 -6.71 -3.44 6.84
CA PRO A 60 -7.84 -3.34 7.78
C PRO A 60 -8.14 -4.68 8.46
N GLN A 61 -8.77 -4.66 9.61
CA GLN A 61 -9.22 -5.87 10.30
C GLN A 61 -10.16 -6.71 9.43
N THR A 62 -10.94 -6.07 8.57
CA THR A 62 -11.84 -6.70 7.59
C THR A 62 -11.16 -7.28 6.36
N LYS A 63 -9.81 -7.31 6.33
CA LYS A 63 -9.05 -7.93 5.24
C LYS A 63 -9.45 -9.38 4.99
N HIS A 64 -9.43 -9.79 3.73
CA HIS A 64 -9.58 -11.20 3.40
C HIS A 64 -8.40 -12.03 3.95
N TYR A 65 -8.65 -13.26 4.37
CA TYR A 65 -7.62 -14.14 4.96
C TYR A 65 -6.44 -14.45 4.01
N SER A 66 -6.62 -14.24 2.71
CA SER A 66 -5.55 -14.42 1.71
C SER A 66 -4.32 -13.56 2.01
N TRP A 67 -4.46 -12.43 2.66
CA TRP A 67 -3.34 -11.57 3.05
C TRP A 67 -2.37 -12.28 4.00
N LEU A 68 -2.90 -12.98 5.02
CA LEU A 68 -2.09 -13.76 5.95
C LEU A 68 -1.47 -14.98 5.26
N LYS A 69 -2.27 -15.69 4.46
CA LYS A 69 -1.77 -16.86 3.69
C LYS A 69 -0.69 -16.46 2.69
N ALA A 70 -0.87 -15.34 1.98
CA ALA A 70 0.12 -14.83 1.05
C ALA A 70 1.43 -14.50 1.76
N ALA A 71 1.36 -13.84 2.94
CA ALA A 71 2.55 -13.52 3.73
C ALA A 71 3.35 -14.77 4.09
N ASP A 72 2.66 -15.87 4.46
CA ASP A 72 3.30 -17.16 4.75
C ASP A 72 3.90 -17.80 3.49
N ILE A 73 3.12 -17.89 2.41
CA ILE A 73 3.53 -18.58 1.16
C ILE A 73 4.73 -17.89 0.51
N ILE A 74 4.74 -16.54 0.49
CA ILE A 74 5.85 -15.78 -0.10
C ILE A 74 7.04 -15.61 0.87
N GLY A 75 6.89 -16.09 2.12
CA GLY A 75 7.97 -16.15 3.10
C GLY A 75 8.33 -14.81 3.77
N ILE A 76 7.44 -13.81 3.73
CA ILE A 76 7.65 -12.56 4.48
C ILE A 76 7.20 -12.67 5.94
N GLY A 77 6.33 -13.65 6.25
CA GLY A 77 5.80 -13.92 7.58
C GLY A 77 4.61 -13.04 7.97
N ILE A 78 3.68 -13.60 8.75
CA ILE A 78 2.45 -12.92 9.18
C ILE A 78 2.73 -11.71 10.07
N ASP A 79 3.84 -11.69 10.77
CA ASP A 79 4.25 -10.56 11.62
C ASP A 79 4.51 -9.26 10.83
N GLN A 80 4.65 -9.37 9.50
CA GLN A 80 4.76 -8.19 8.63
C GLN A 80 3.39 -7.60 8.26
N ILE A 81 2.29 -8.28 8.60
CA ILE A 81 0.92 -7.82 8.36
C ILE A 81 0.36 -7.19 9.64
N VAL A 82 0.26 -5.89 9.67
CA VAL A 82 -0.31 -5.14 10.81
C VAL A 82 -1.78 -4.85 10.54
N SER A 83 -2.66 -5.32 11.44
CA SER A 83 -4.09 -5.05 11.33
C SER A 83 -4.41 -3.65 11.84
N VAL A 84 -5.08 -2.85 11.00
CA VAL A 84 -5.61 -1.54 11.35
C VAL A 84 -7.05 -1.71 11.84
N PRO A 85 -7.43 -1.12 13.00
CA PRO A 85 -8.80 -1.12 13.47
C PRO A 85 -9.79 -0.54 12.45
N VAL A 86 -11.05 -0.93 12.59
CA VAL A 86 -12.14 -0.41 11.76
C VAL A 86 -13.13 0.40 12.58
N ASP A 87 -13.85 1.30 11.93
CA ASP A 87 -14.92 2.09 12.51
C ASP A 87 -16.22 1.24 12.73
N SER A 88 -17.28 1.86 13.24
CA SER A 88 -18.58 1.22 13.44
C SER A 88 -19.29 0.78 12.15
N SER A 89 -18.79 1.19 11.00
CA SER A 89 -19.24 0.80 9.67
C SER A 89 -18.30 -0.21 9.01
N TYR A 90 -17.43 -0.83 9.80
CA TYR A 90 -16.44 -1.83 9.37
C TYR A 90 -15.43 -1.31 8.33
N ARG A 91 -15.21 0.01 8.23
CA ARG A 91 -14.22 0.62 7.35
C ARG A 91 -12.97 0.95 8.14
N MET A 92 -11.81 0.93 7.48
CA MET A 92 -10.55 1.31 8.09
C MET A 92 -10.67 2.66 8.82
N ASP A 93 -10.33 2.66 10.11
CA ASP A 93 -10.25 3.88 10.91
C ASP A 93 -8.97 4.65 10.54
N ILE A 94 -9.15 5.81 9.93
CA ILE A 94 -8.03 6.62 9.41
C ILE A 94 -7.21 7.25 10.54
N ASP A 95 -7.82 7.57 11.66
CA ASP A 95 -7.11 8.13 12.81
C ASP A 95 -6.22 7.06 13.46
N GLU A 96 -6.72 5.83 13.56
CA GLU A 96 -5.93 4.69 14.04
C GLU A 96 -4.84 4.32 13.04
N LEU A 97 -5.10 4.38 11.72
CA LEU A 97 -4.09 4.20 10.70
C LEU A 97 -2.93 5.20 10.88
N GLU A 98 -3.23 6.49 11.03
CA GLU A 98 -2.19 7.51 11.25
C GLU A 98 -1.40 7.25 12.53
N LYS A 99 -2.05 6.87 13.64
CA LYS A 99 -1.37 6.54 14.90
C LYS A 99 -0.40 5.37 14.73
N ILE A 100 -0.82 4.30 14.03
CA ILE A 100 0.01 3.13 13.76
C ILE A 100 1.21 3.52 12.90
N ILE A 101 0.99 4.30 11.82
CA ILE A 101 2.06 4.80 10.96
C ILE A 101 3.10 5.56 11.79
N ARG A 102 2.66 6.55 12.56
CA ARG A 102 3.57 7.37 13.37
C ARG A 102 4.33 6.55 14.42
N LYS A 103 3.68 5.54 15.02
CA LYS A 103 4.35 4.61 15.93
C LYS A 103 5.47 3.85 15.22
N LEU A 104 5.19 3.23 14.07
CA LEU A 104 6.17 2.47 13.30
C LEU A 104 7.35 3.35 12.85
N VAL A 105 7.06 4.57 12.39
CA VAL A 105 8.08 5.56 12.01
C VAL A 105 8.98 5.89 13.20
N ASN A 106 8.43 6.16 14.37
CA ASN A 106 9.19 6.44 15.58
C ASN A 106 10.05 5.24 16.05
N GLU A 107 9.64 4.01 15.72
CA GLU A 107 10.38 2.78 15.98
C GLU A 107 11.42 2.48 14.88
N GLY A 108 11.52 3.33 13.84
CA GLY A 108 12.41 3.10 12.70
C GLY A 108 11.96 1.93 11.81
N THR A 109 10.69 1.53 11.89
CA THR A 109 10.13 0.41 11.11
C THR A 109 9.56 0.92 9.79
N PRO A 110 10.07 0.47 8.63
CA PRO A 110 9.56 0.89 7.33
C PRO A 110 8.11 0.46 7.11
N ILE A 111 7.38 1.26 6.33
CA ILE A 111 6.02 0.93 5.89
C ILE A 111 6.09 0.61 4.40
N LEU A 112 5.79 -0.63 4.04
CA LEU A 112 5.77 -1.09 2.65
C LEU A 112 4.53 -0.56 1.93
N GLY A 113 3.39 -0.66 2.59
CA GLY A 113 2.16 -0.17 2.01
C GLY A 113 0.98 -0.23 2.95
N VAL A 114 -0.06 0.47 2.54
CA VAL A 114 -1.39 0.47 3.17
C VAL A 114 -2.37 -0.14 2.17
N VAL A 115 -3.20 -1.06 2.64
CA VAL A 115 -4.24 -1.70 1.83
C VAL A 115 -5.58 -1.14 2.21
N GLY A 116 -6.30 -0.56 1.25
CA GLY A 116 -7.71 -0.23 1.39
C GLY A 116 -8.56 -1.31 0.74
N VAL A 117 -9.57 -1.80 1.43
CA VAL A 117 -10.48 -2.83 0.93
C VAL A 117 -11.73 -2.19 0.34
N VAL A 118 -12.08 -2.55 -0.88
CA VAL A 118 -13.31 -2.11 -1.56
C VAL A 118 -14.23 -3.31 -1.72
N GLY A 119 -15.15 -3.46 -0.78
CA GLY A 119 -16.05 -4.60 -0.66
C GLY A 119 -15.42 -5.74 0.16
N SER A 120 -15.46 -5.63 1.51
CA SER A 120 -15.05 -6.72 2.38
C SER A 120 -15.95 -7.94 2.21
N THR A 121 -15.41 -9.15 2.45
CA THR A 121 -16.11 -10.41 2.18
C THR A 121 -17.38 -10.59 3.01
N GLU A 122 -17.33 -10.21 4.28
CA GLU A 122 -18.42 -10.47 5.22
C GLU A 122 -19.42 -9.29 5.28
N GLU A 123 -18.91 -8.06 5.39
CA GLU A 123 -19.71 -6.85 5.65
C GLU A 123 -20.01 -6.06 4.37
N GLY A 124 -19.30 -6.33 3.27
CA GLY A 124 -19.36 -5.52 2.05
C GLY A 124 -18.84 -4.09 2.25
N ALA A 125 -18.08 -3.85 3.32
CA ALA A 125 -17.59 -2.53 3.66
C ALA A 125 -16.61 -2.01 2.60
N VAL A 126 -16.66 -0.69 2.39
CA VAL A 126 -15.79 0.02 1.45
C VAL A 126 -14.98 1.06 2.20
N ASP A 127 -13.68 0.86 2.27
CA ASP A 127 -12.76 1.81 2.90
C ASP A 127 -12.75 3.14 2.17
N SER A 128 -12.52 4.23 2.91
CA SER A 128 -12.40 5.58 2.36
C SER A 128 -11.05 5.77 1.68
N ILE A 129 -10.91 5.29 0.44
CA ILE A 129 -9.63 5.33 -0.31
C ILE A 129 -9.15 6.77 -0.48
N ASP A 130 -10.05 7.71 -0.71
CA ASP A 130 -9.77 9.15 -0.79
C ASP A 130 -9.06 9.67 0.48
N LYS A 131 -9.50 9.23 1.67
CA LYS A 131 -8.88 9.61 2.95
C LYS A 131 -7.53 8.94 3.16
N ILE A 132 -7.36 7.68 2.72
CA ILE A 132 -6.07 6.99 2.77
C ILE A 132 -5.06 7.72 1.88
N VAL A 133 -5.48 8.15 0.68
CA VAL A 133 -4.66 8.96 -0.24
C VAL A 133 -4.30 10.31 0.38
N ALA A 134 -5.29 11.03 0.93
CA ALA A 134 -5.06 12.32 1.58
C ALA A 134 -4.08 12.20 2.76
N LEU A 135 -4.18 11.14 3.55
CA LEU A 135 -3.23 10.86 4.64
C LEU A 135 -1.82 10.61 4.09
N ARG A 136 -1.68 9.80 3.02
CA ARG A 136 -0.39 9.59 2.37
C ARG A 136 0.23 10.90 1.91
N ASP A 137 -0.55 11.75 1.25
CA ASP A 137 -0.04 13.02 0.70
C ASP A 137 0.36 13.98 1.83
N LYS A 138 -0.38 13.99 2.95
CA LYS A 138 0.01 14.70 4.17
C LYS A 138 1.35 14.21 4.70
N LEU A 139 1.50 12.90 4.88
CA LEU A 139 2.68 12.27 5.47
C LEU A 139 3.89 12.33 4.52
N PHE A 140 3.66 12.36 3.21
CA PHE A 140 4.72 12.56 2.23
C PHE A 140 5.47 13.89 2.44
N ASN A 141 4.75 14.95 2.77
CA ASN A 141 5.36 16.25 3.12
C ASN A 141 6.18 16.22 4.42
N GLU A 142 5.97 15.19 5.25
CA GLU A 142 6.73 14.93 6.48
C GLU A 142 7.91 13.94 6.25
N GLY A 143 8.15 13.51 4.99
CA GLY A 143 9.20 12.56 4.63
C GLY A 143 8.82 11.10 4.86
N ILE A 144 7.52 10.79 4.98
CA ILE A 144 6.99 9.42 5.16
C ILE A 144 6.28 9.02 3.88
N TYR A 145 6.76 7.98 3.23
CA TYR A 145 6.15 7.45 2.01
C TYR A 145 5.73 5.99 2.20
N TYR A 146 4.60 5.61 1.63
CA TYR A 146 4.14 4.23 1.53
C TYR A 146 3.31 4.03 0.26
N TYR A 147 3.32 2.81 -0.24
CA TYR A 147 2.48 2.40 -1.36
C TYR A 147 1.03 2.22 -0.90
N ILE A 148 0.06 2.54 -1.76
CA ILE A 148 -1.34 2.20 -1.52
C ILE A 148 -1.75 1.10 -2.48
N HIS A 149 -2.27 0.01 -1.93
CA HIS A 149 -2.93 -1.05 -2.67
C HIS A 149 -4.42 -1.01 -2.40
N VAL A 150 -5.22 -1.16 -3.44
CA VAL A 150 -6.68 -1.28 -3.31
C VAL A 150 -7.07 -2.72 -3.59
N ASP A 151 -7.47 -3.43 -2.53
CA ASP A 151 -8.06 -4.76 -2.64
C ASP A 151 -9.53 -4.61 -3.02
N ALA A 152 -9.79 -4.67 -4.30
CA ALA A 152 -11.11 -4.51 -4.89
C ALA A 152 -11.58 -5.81 -5.58
N ALA A 153 -11.24 -6.96 -4.99
CA ALA A 153 -11.57 -8.28 -5.55
C ALA A 153 -13.09 -8.45 -5.80
N TYR A 154 -13.91 -7.88 -4.92
CA TYR A 154 -15.36 -7.81 -5.09
C TYR A 154 -15.82 -6.46 -5.64
N GLY A 155 -15.48 -5.37 -4.98
CA GLY A 155 -16.01 -4.04 -5.31
C GLY A 155 -15.53 -3.48 -6.64
N GLY A 156 -14.38 -3.96 -7.13
CA GLY A 156 -13.87 -3.56 -8.45
C GLY A 156 -14.82 -3.93 -9.60
N TYR A 157 -15.43 -5.10 -9.52
CA TYR A 157 -16.44 -5.51 -10.51
C TYR A 157 -17.75 -4.73 -10.37
N ALA A 158 -18.17 -4.44 -9.14
CA ALA A 158 -19.39 -3.68 -8.90
C ALA A 158 -19.32 -2.26 -9.48
N ARG A 159 -18.12 -1.69 -9.64
CA ARG A 159 -17.95 -0.36 -10.23
C ARG A 159 -18.54 -0.25 -11.63
N SER A 160 -18.45 -1.29 -12.44
CA SER A 160 -18.98 -1.28 -13.82
C SER A 160 -20.48 -1.09 -13.88
N ILE A 161 -21.22 -1.44 -12.82
CA ILE A 161 -22.67 -1.27 -12.71
C ILE A 161 -23.03 0.23 -12.56
N PHE A 162 -22.10 1.04 -12.07
CA PHE A 162 -22.33 2.46 -11.78
C PHE A 162 -21.77 3.39 -12.83
N LEU A 163 -21.28 2.87 -13.96
CA LEU A 163 -20.70 3.64 -15.05
C LEU A 163 -21.53 3.50 -16.32
N ASP A 164 -21.72 4.60 -17.05
CA ASP A 164 -22.24 4.61 -18.39
C ASP A 164 -21.19 4.18 -19.44
N GLU A 165 -21.56 4.14 -20.71
CA GLU A 165 -20.68 3.77 -21.83
C GLU A 165 -19.47 4.72 -21.99
N ASP A 166 -19.59 5.96 -21.51
CA ASP A 166 -18.55 6.98 -21.51
C ASP A 166 -17.67 6.98 -20.23
N ASN A 167 -17.86 5.99 -19.35
CA ASN A 167 -17.20 5.88 -18.03
C ASN A 167 -17.55 7.00 -17.04
N ASN A 168 -18.67 7.68 -17.17
CA ASN A 168 -19.20 8.61 -16.18
C ASN A 168 -20.04 7.87 -15.14
N PHE A 169 -20.07 8.39 -13.91
CA PHE A 169 -20.94 7.83 -12.88
C PHE A 169 -22.43 8.07 -13.21
N ILE A 170 -23.20 7.00 -13.23
CA ILE A 170 -24.65 7.06 -13.35
C ILE A 170 -25.23 7.51 -12.01
N PRO A 171 -26.06 8.58 -11.96
CA PRO A 171 -26.73 8.99 -10.74
C PRO A 171 -27.55 7.86 -10.15
N PHE A 172 -27.53 7.68 -8.83
CA PHE A 172 -28.20 6.56 -8.15
C PHE A 172 -29.68 6.40 -8.55
N ASN A 173 -30.38 7.50 -8.73
CA ASN A 173 -31.78 7.50 -9.15
C ASN A 173 -32.02 7.04 -10.60
N ASP A 174 -30.99 6.99 -11.42
CA ASP A 174 -31.06 6.58 -12.82
C ASP A 174 -30.59 5.13 -13.03
N LEU A 175 -29.91 4.52 -12.02
CA LEU A 175 -29.45 3.13 -12.10
C LEU A 175 -30.57 2.13 -12.38
N GLN A 176 -31.76 2.37 -11.85
CA GLN A 176 -32.94 1.50 -12.11
C GLN A 176 -33.43 1.55 -13.54
N LYS A 177 -33.16 2.64 -14.27
CA LYS A 177 -33.59 2.81 -15.66
C LYS A 177 -32.68 2.10 -16.65
N VAL A 178 -31.38 2.03 -16.33
CA VAL A 178 -30.34 1.45 -17.21
C VAL A 178 -30.40 -0.08 -17.24
N HIS A 179 -30.94 -0.72 -16.22
CA HIS A 179 -30.98 -2.20 -16.10
C HIS A 179 -32.34 -2.81 -16.53
N HIS A 180 -33.23 -2.05 -17.14
CA HIS A 180 -34.56 -2.52 -17.60
C HIS A 180 -34.74 -2.53 -19.13
N GLU A 181 -33.68 -2.20 -19.90
CA GLU A 181 -33.64 -2.36 -21.36
C GLU A 181 -32.69 -3.53 -21.71
#